data_83656708ca77ae02de5b595fc1080f1f
#
_entry.id   83656708ca77ae02de5b595fc1080f1f
#
_cell.length_a   1.000
_cell.length_b   1.000
_cell.length_c   1.000
_cell.angle_alpha   90.00
_cell.angle_beta   90.00
_cell.angle_gamma   90.00
#
_symmetry.space_group_name_H-M   'P 1'
#
loop_
_entity.id
_entity.type
_entity.pdbx_description
1 polymer ?
#
loop_
_entity_poly.entity_id
_entity_poly.type
_entity_poly.pdbx_seq_one_letter_code
_entity_poly.pdbx_strand_id
1 'polypeptide(L)'
;MNDALLNELTQREYQHGFVTDVETESIPAGLSEDVVRIISKKKNEPEWLLEWRLKAYRHWLTMEEPTWARVSYPKIDYQKIVYYAAPKSAKEGPTSLADVDPELLAMYEKLGVPLKEREILAGVAVDAVIDSVSVATTFREKLASVGIIFCSFSEAVHTHPDLVRKWLGSVVPSRDNFFAALNSAVFSDGSFCYIPKGVRCPMELSTYFRINQADTGQFERTLIVAEEGATVSYLEGCTAPKRDVNQLHAAVVELVAMDDATIKYSTVQNWYPGDREGKGGIYNFVTKRGKCLGKRSKISWTQVETGSAITWKYPSCILMGDDSIGEFYSVALANNYQQADTGTKMIHIGKNTRSTIVSKGISAGHGQNTYRGGVTILKSAVGARNYSQCDSLLIGDQCGAHTFPYIEVKNSTATLEHEASTSKIGEDQLFYCMQRGISAEDAVSLIVNGFAKRVLKELPMEFAVEAQKLLGVSLEGSVG
;
A
#
# COMPACT_ATOMS: atom_id res chain seq x y z
N MET A 1 -8.80 32.03 24.59
CA MET A 1 -9.17 31.14 23.49
C MET A 1 -9.59 29.83 24.14
N ASN A 2 -10.76 29.31 23.78
CA ASN A 2 -11.56 28.40 24.61
C ASN A 2 -10.89 27.05 24.86
N ASP A 3 -10.70 26.69 26.15
CA ASP A 3 -10.26 25.33 26.60
C ASP A 3 -11.19 24.22 26.04
N ALA A 4 -12.42 24.53 25.67
CA ALA A 4 -13.34 23.62 25.00
C ALA A 4 -12.87 23.22 23.57
N LEU A 5 -12.29 24.15 22.81
CA LEU A 5 -11.76 23.89 21.45
C LEU A 5 -10.47 23.06 21.50
N LEU A 6 -9.64 23.30 22.52
CA LEU A 6 -8.43 22.51 22.79
C LEU A 6 -8.79 21.08 23.20
N ASN A 7 -9.81 20.92 24.06
CA ASN A 7 -10.30 19.60 24.44
C ASN A 7 -10.99 18.86 23.26
N GLU A 8 -11.64 19.57 22.38
CA GLU A 8 -12.26 18.98 21.17
C GLU A 8 -11.21 18.54 20.14
N LEU A 9 -10.10 19.26 20.00
CA LEU A 9 -8.98 18.91 19.14
C LEU A 9 -8.11 17.78 19.71
N THR A 10 -7.94 17.72 21.03
CA THR A 10 -7.19 16.64 21.71
C THR A 10 -7.99 15.33 21.85
N GLN A 11 -9.31 15.36 21.61
CA GLN A 11 -10.20 14.20 21.63
C GLN A 11 -10.54 13.67 20.22
N ARG A 12 -9.91 14.16 19.16
CA ARG A 12 -10.09 13.58 17.83
C ARG A 12 -9.55 12.16 17.79
N GLU A 13 -10.47 11.24 18.01
CA GLU A 13 -10.22 9.80 17.82
C GLU A 13 -10.00 9.49 16.34
N TYR A 14 -9.25 8.42 16.08
CA TYR A 14 -9.09 7.84 14.75
C TYR A 14 -10.48 7.67 14.09
N GLN A 15 -10.77 8.51 13.08
CA GLN A 15 -12.12 8.67 12.50
C GLN A 15 -12.65 7.40 11.82
N HIS A 16 -11.75 6.49 11.38
CA HIS A 16 -12.09 5.23 10.72
C HIS A 16 -12.13 4.03 11.68
N GLY A 17 -11.99 4.28 13.00
CA GLY A 17 -11.95 3.25 14.05
C GLY A 17 -13.30 2.62 14.41
N PHE A 18 -14.41 3.04 13.78
CA PHE A 18 -15.73 2.46 14.08
C PHE A 18 -15.85 1.01 13.54
N VAL A 19 -16.56 0.18 14.28
CA VAL A 19 -16.95 -1.16 13.86
C VAL A 19 -18.31 -1.05 13.16
N THR A 20 -18.53 -1.81 12.09
CA THR A 20 -19.82 -1.90 11.41
C THR A 20 -20.55 -3.15 11.85
N ASP A 21 -21.88 -3.07 11.97
CA ASP A 21 -22.75 -4.20 12.35
C ASP A 21 -23.08 -5.13 11.17
N VAL A 22 -22.30 -5.06 10.08
CA VAL A 22 -22.50 -5.92 8.91
C VAL A 22 -22.26 -7.38 9.31
N GLU A 23 -23.30 -8.21 9.17
CA GLU A 23 -23.19 -9.64 9.42
C GLU A 23 -22.21 -10.30 8.43
N THR A 24 -21.21 -10.98 8.96
CA THR A 24 -20.19 -11.66 8.17
C THR A 24 -20.25 -13.18 8.35
N GLU A 25 -19.98 -13.90 7.27
CA GLU A 25 -19.68 -15.31 7.29
C GLU A 25 -18.17 -15.50 7.26
N SER A 26 -17.60 -16.28 8.18
CA SER A 26 -16.18 -16.60 8.22
C SER A 26 -15.96 -18.10 8.20
N ILE A 27 -14.77 -18.53 7.72
CA ILE A 27 -14.31 -19.90 7.86
C ILE A 27 -13.64 -20.11 9.22
N PRO A 28 -13.45 -21.34 9.68
CA PRO A 28 -12.69 -21.61 10.90
C PRO A 28 -11.27 -21.02 10.86
N ALA A 29 -10.76 -20.59 12.01
CA ALA A 29 -9.39 -20.14 12.15
C ALA A 29 -8.40 -21.28 11.90
N GLY A 30 -7.19 -20.91 11.49
CA GLY A 30 -6.09 -21.81 11.22
C GLY A 30 -5.75 -21.94 9.74
N LEU A 31 -4.55 -22.41 9.46
CA LEU A 31 -4.03 -22.58 8.11
C LEU A 31 -3.66 -24.04 7.84
N SER A 32 -4.32 -24.62 6.84
CA SER A 32 -4.13 -25.99 6.38
C SER A 32 -4.45 -26.12 4.90
N GLU A 33 -4.14 -27.25 4.27
CA GLU A 33 -4.59 -27.53 2.89
C GLU A 33 -6.12 -27.48 2.78
N ASP A 34 -6.85 -27.92 3.81
CA ASP A 34 -8.32 -27.88 3.80
C ASP A 34 -8.85 -26.44 3.80
N VAL A 35 -8.22 -25.54 4.57
CA VAL A 35 -8.57 -24.12 4.55
C VAL A 35 -8.32 -23.51 3.17
N VAL A 36 -7.18 -23.81 2.53
CA VAL A 36 -6.89 -23.37 1.15
C VAL A 36 -7.95 -23.87 0.17
N ARG A 37 -8.39 -25.14 0.28
CA ARG A 37 -9.45 -25.73 -0.54
C ARG A 37 -10.81 -25.08 -0.28
N ILE A 38 -11.12 -24.75 0.98
CA ILE A 38 -12.36 -24.06 1.35
C ILE A 38 -12.40 -22.67 0.72
N ILE A 39 -11.31 -21.89 0.78
CA ILE A 39 -11.20 -20.57 0.14
C ILE A 39 -11.47 -20.70 -1.37
N SER A 40 -10.76 -21.59 -2.05
CA SER A 40 -10.90 -21.82 -3.48
C SER A 40 -12.33 -22.26 -3.86
N LYS A 41 -12.94 -23.13 -3.06
CA LYS A 41 -14.33 -23.56 -3.26
C LYS A 41 -15.33 -22.42 -3.07
N LYS A 42 -15.16 -21.59 -2.03
CA LYS A 42 -16.03 -20.42 -1.80
C LYS A 42 -15.96 -19.38 -2.93
N LYS A 43 -14.79 -19.26 -3.56
CA LYS A 43 -14.55 -18.40 -4.72
C LYS A 43 -14.87 -19.08 -6.06
N ASN A 44 -15.32 -20.35 -6.03
CA ASN A 44 -15.62 -21.15 -7.23
C ASN A 44 -14.44 -21.15 -8.23
N GLU A 45 -13.21 -21.18 -7.73
CA GLU A 45 -12.00 -21.06 -8.54
C GLU A 45 -11.75 -22.29 -9.44
N PRO A 46 -11.15 -22.09 -10.62
CA PRO A 46 -10.75 -23.20 -11.48
C PRO A 46 -9.59 -24.01 -10.84
N GLU A 47 -9.51 -25.30 -11.17
CA GLU A 47 -8.54 -26.27 -10.59
C GLU A 47 -7.09 -25.75 -10.69
N TRP A 48 -6.70 -25.10 -11.79
CA TRP A 48 -5.33 -24.59 -11.96
C TRP A 48 -4.94 -23.57 -10.89
N LEU A 49 -5.92 -22.75 -10.39
CA LEU A 49 -5.65 -21.76 -9.35
C LEU A 49 -5.57 -22.43 -7.98
N LEU A 50 -6.39 -23.42 -7.72
CA LEU A 50 -6.29 -24.25 -6.51
C LEU A 50 -4.92 -24.95 -6.43
N GLU A 51 -4.48 -25.58 -7.52
CA GLU A 51 -3.14 -26.20 -7.58
C GLU A 51 -2.02 -25.19 -7.31
N TRP A 52 -2.13 -23.99 -7.88
CA TRP A 52 -1.18 -22.91 -7.65
C TRP A 52 -1.13 -22.48 -6.17
N ARG A 53 -2.30 -22.36 -5.51
CA ARG A 53 -2.41 -22.05 -4.08
C ARG A 53 -1.80 -23.15 -3.21
N LEU A 54 -2.12 -24.40 -3.48
CA LEU A 54 -1.59 -25.55 -2.72
C LEU A 54 -0.07 -25.66 -2.86
N LYS A 55 0.47 -25.38 -4.05
CA LYS A 55 1.92 -25.32 -4.26
C LYS A 55 2.57 -24.20 -3.44
N ALA A 56 1.94 -23.04 -3.37
CA ALA A 56 2.38 -21.91 -2.55
C ALA A 56 2.35 -22.27 -1.06
N TYR A 57 1.27 -22.86 -0.58
CA TYR A 57 1.12 -23.30 0.81
C TYR A 57 2.19 -24.32 1.24
N ARG A 58 2.40 -25.37 0.42
CA ARG A 58 3.43 -26.37 0.69
C ARG A 58 4.83 -25.79 0.72
N HIS A 59 5.10 -24.80 -0.14
CA HIS A 59 6.37 -24.09 -0.10
C HIS A 59 6.47 -23.22 1.17
N TRP A 60 5.42 -22.51 1.54
CA TRP A 60 5.38 -21.69 2.76
C TRP A 60 5.71 -22.51 4.02
N LEU A 61 5.24 -23.76 4.12
CA LEU A 61 5.56 -24.67 5.22
C LEU A 61 7.07 -25.00 5.34
N THR A 62 7.84 -24.81 4.28
CA THR A 62 9.30 -24.99 4.28
C THR A 62 10.09 -23.75 4.60
N MET A 63 9.42 -22.60 4.77
CA MET A 63 10.04 -21.31 5.00
C MET A 63 10.03 -20.94 6.49
N GLU A 64 10.99 -20.14 6.89
CA GLU A 64 11.02 -19.49 8.20
C GLU A 64 10.59 -18.03 8.06
N GLU A 65 9.86 -17.54 9.07
CA GLU A 65 9.50 -16.11 9.14
C GLU A 65 10.78 -15.28 9.26
N PRO A 66 10.98 -14.29 8.38
CA PRO A 66 12.23 -13.53 8.37
C PRO A 66 12.35 -12.62 9.59
N THR A 67 13.57 -12.47 10.10
CA THR A 67 13.89 -11.71 11.32
C THR A 67 14.85 -10.55 11.08
N TRP A 68 15.18 -10.27 9.82
CA TRP A 68 16.18 -9.24 9.45
C TRP A 68 15.68 -7.80 9.50
N ALA A 69 14.37 -7.58 9.48
CA ALA A 69 13.80 -6.24 9.59
C ALA A 69 13.99 -5.68 11.01
N ARG A 70 14.16 -4.36 11.08
CA ARG A 70 14.30 -3.65 12.36
C ARG A 70 12.92 -3.33 12.95
N VAL A 71 12.15 -4.35 13.19
CA VAL A 71 10.84 -4.31 13.86
C VAL A 71 10.79 -5.41 14.92
N SER A 72 10.08 -5.17 15.99
CA SER A 72 9.92 -6.12 17.09
C SER A 72 8.44 -6.31 17.38
N TYR A 73 7.98 -7.55 17.34
CA TYR A 73 6.61 -7.94 17.60
C TYR A 73 6.53 -9.35 18.18
N PRO A 74 5.48 -9.70 18.93
CA PRO A 74 5.25 -11.06 19.38
C PRO A 74 5.13 -12.01 18.17
N LYS A 75 5.62 -13.25 18.32
CA LYS A 75 5.47 -14.27 17.27
C LYS A 75 4.01 -14.41 16.85
N ILE A 76 3.76 -14.31 15.55
CA ILE A 76 2.43 -14.49 15.00
C ILE A 76 2.00 -15.95 15.09
N ASP A 77 0.82 -16.19 15.66
CA ASP A 77 0.19 -17.50 15.66
C ASP A 77 -0.74 -17.65 14.43
N TYR A 78 -0.18 -18.17 13.36
CA TYR A 78 -0.91 -18.37 12.09
C TYR A 78 -2.09 -19.33 12.22
N GLN A 79 -2.19 -20.11 13.33
CA GLN A 79 -3.32 -21.00 13.56
C GLN A 79 -4.51 -20.30 14.26
N LYS A 80 -4.34 -19.06 14.71
CA LYS A 80 -5.43 -18.25 15.28
C LYS A 80 -6.06 -17.28 14.27
N ILE A 81 -5.46 -17.13 13.08
CA ILE A 81 -5.95 -16.19 12.06
C ILE A 81 -7.11 -16.83 11.29
N VAL A 82 -8.15 -16.06 11.04
CA VAL A 82 -9.23 -16.38 10.10
C VAL A 82 -8.80 -15.87 8.71
N TYR A 83 -8.71 -16.74 7.73
CA TYR A 83 -8.16 -16.44 6.40
C TYR A 83 -9.18 -16.04 5.34
N TYR A 84 -10.46 -16.11 5.67
CA TYR A 84 -11.54 -15.67 4.80
C TYR A 84 -12.76 -15.25 5.62
N ALA A 85 -13.25 -14.06 5.34
CA ALA A 85 -14.52 -13.56 5.84
C ALA A 85 -15.22 -12.75 4.73
N ALA A 86 -16.53 -12.83 4.66
CA ALA A 86 -17.33 -12.09 3.68
C ALA A 86 -18.62 -11.58 4.31
N PRO A 87 -19.11 -10.37 3.96
CA PRO A 87 -20.44 -9.93 4.34
C PRO A 87 -21.51 -10.90 3.82
N LYS A 88 -22.46 -11.31 4.64
CA LYS A 88 -23.54 -12.23 4.22
C LYS A 88 -24.44 -11.64 3.13
N SER A 89 -24.56 -10.31 3.10
CA SER A 89 -25.32 -9.55 2.11
C SER A 89 -24.57 -9.29 0.80
N ALA A 90 -23.25 -9.57 0.74
CA ALA A 90 -22.46 -9.33 -0.45
C ALA A 90 -22.83 -10.34 -1.54
N LYS A 91 -23.43 -9.85 -2.62
CA LYS A 91 -23.47 -10.58 -3.90
C LYS A 91 -22.13 -10.35 -4.59
N GLU A 92 -21.48 -11.42 -5.01
CA GLU A 92 -20.22 -11.29 -5.78
C GLU A 92 -20.49 -10.54 -7.08
N GLY A 93 -19.69 -9.46 -7.32
CA GLY A 93 -19.71 -8.69 -8.56
C GLY A 93 -20.97 -7.88 -8.85
N PRO A 94 -21.42 -6.99 -7.94
CA PRO A 94 -22.51 -6.09 -8.28
C PRO A 94 -22.13 -5.25 -9.50
N THR A 95 -23.00 -5.19 -10.48
CA THR A 95 -22.77 -4.48 -11.76
C THR A 95 -23.06 -2.98 -11.66
N SER A 96 -23.75 -2.57 -10.58
CA SER A 96 -24.16 -1.19 -10.33
C SER A 96 -24.22 -0.90 -8.82
N LEU A 97 -24.02 0.36 -8.43
CA LEU A 97 -24.22 0.80 -7.04
C LEU A 97 -25.65 0.57 -6.52
N ALA A 98 -26.63 0.48 -7.43
CA ALA A 98 -28.02 0.17 -7.07
C ALA A 98 -28.20 -1.29 -6.59
N ASP A 99 -27.25 -2.16 -6.91
CA ASP A 99 -27.25 -3.57 -6.51
C ASP A 99 -26.51 -3.81 -5.19
N VAL A 100 -25.86 -2.77 -4.64
CA VAL A 100 -25.10 -2.84 -3.38
C VAL A 100 -26.02 -2.63 -2.20
N ASP A 101 -25.80 -3.42 -1.15
CA ASP A 101 -26.54 -3.31 0.11
C ASP A 101 -26.47 -1.87 0.66
N PRO A 102 -27.61 -1.23 1.00
CA PRO A 102 -27.66 0.11 1.54
C PRO A 102 -26.82 0.32 2.82
N GLU A 103 -26.66 -0.70 3.67
CA GLU A 103 -25.83 -0.63 4.87
C GLU A 103 -24.34 -0.52 4.50
N LEU A 104 -23.91 -1.24 3.47
CA LEU A 104 -22.55 -1.15 2.93
C LEU A 104 -22.30 0.23 2.30
N LEU A 105 -23.26 0.77 1.55
CA LEU A 105 -23.15 2.13 1.00
C LEU A 105 -23.04 3.18 2.10
N ALA A 106 -23.89 3.11 3.13
CA ALA A 106 -23.85 4.03 4.27
C ALA A 106 -22.51 3.93 5.04
N MET A 107 -21.91 2.75 5.11
CA MET A 107 -20.59 2.55 5.70
C MET A 107 -19.51 3.29 4.87
N TYR A 108 -19.52 3.19 3.54
CA TYR A 108 -18.56 3.89 2.70
C TYR A 108 -18.72 5.41 2.77
N GLU A 109 -19.95 5.92 2.83
CA GLU A 109 -20.22 7.34 3.06
C GLU A 109 -19.64 7.82 4.39
N LYS A 110 -19.80 7.03 5.46
CA LYS A 110 -19.22 7.30 6.78
C LYS A 110 -17.69 7.24 6.78
N LEU A 111 -17.09 6.43 5.91
CA LEU A 111 -15.65 6.37 5.70
C LEU A 111 -15.11 7.54 4.90
N GLY A 112 -15.99 8.41 4.39
CA GLY A 112 -15.59 9.50 3.53
C GLY A 112 -15.17 9.05 2.12
N VAL A 113 -15.57 7.83 1.70
CA VAL A 113 -15.48 7.34 0.33
C VAL A 113 -16.81 7.64 -0.35
N PRO A 114 -17.02 8.83 -0.93
CA PRO A 114 -18.28 9.18 -1.58
C PRO A 114 -18.34 8.47 -2.94
N LEU A 115 -19.02 7.33 -2.97
CA LEU A 115 -19.18 6.57 -4.19
C LEU A 115 -19.95 7.33 -5.26
N LYS A 116 -20.86 8.25 -4.88
CA LYS A 116 -21.69 9.01 -5.83
C LYS A 116 -21.14 10.39 -6.21
N GLU A 117 -20.71 11.21 -5.26
CA GLU A 117 -20.28 12.59 -5.56
C GLU A 117 -18.88 12.66 -6.16
N ARG A 118 -17.92 11.84 -5.71
CA ARG A 118 -16.58 11.78 -6.30
C ARG A 118 -16.55 11.10 -7.67
N GLU A 119 -17.48 10.19 -7.95
CA GLU A 119 -17.66 9.63 -9.29
C GLU A 119 -17.90 10.71 -10.34
N ILE A 120 -18.75 11.67 -10.02
CA ILE A 120 -19.17 12.72 -10.96
C ILE A 120 -18.15 13.86 -11.02
N LEU A 121 -17.57 14.25 -9.89
CA LEU A 121 -16.71 15.43 -9.78
C LEU A 121 -15.24 15.17 -10.04
N ALA A 122 -14.71 14.01 -9.65
CA ALA A 122 -13.28 13.70 -9.75
C ALA A 122 -12.91 12.79 -10.93
N GLY A 123 -13.86 12.15 -11.58
CA GLY A 123 -13.58 11.21 -12.68
C GLY A 123 -12.70 10.03 -12.22
N VAL A 124 -12.94 9.52 -11.02
CA VAL A 124 -12.22 8.37 -10.42
C VAL A 124 -13.08 7.13 -10.48
N ALA A 125 -12.56 6.03 -11.04
CA ALA A 125 -13.20 4.72 -10.93
C ALA A 125 -12.74 4.05 -9.63
N VAL A 126 -13.69 3.58 -8.84
CA VAL A 126 -13.45 2.98 -7.52
C VAL A 126 -13.88 1.52 -7.48
N ASP A 127 -13.03 0.66 -6.96
CA ASP A 127 -13.36 -0.70 -6.52
C ASP A 127 -13.28 -0.75 -5.00
N ALA A 128 -14.33 -1.26 -4.34
CA ALA A 128 -14.44 -1.26 -2.90
C ALA A 128 -14.43 -2.70 -2.38
N VAL A 129 -13.46 -3.01 -1.51
CA VAL A 129 -13.24 -4.35 -0.95
C VAL A 129 -13.41 -4.33 0.57
N ILE A 130 -14.29 -5.20 1.08
CA ILE A 130 -14.48 -5.42 2.52
C ILE A 130 -14.07 -6.85 2.85
N ASP A 131 -13.15 -6.99 3.82
CA ASP A 131 -12.57 -8.25 4.23
C ASP A 131 -12.07 -9.04 2.99
N SER A 132 -12.78 -10.06 2.56
CA SER A 132 -12.33 -10.97 1.48
C SER A 132 -13.10 -10.83 0.16
N VAL A 133 -13.93 -9.80 -0.02
CA VAL A 133 -14.83 -9.68 -1.18
C VAL A 133 -14.92 -8.26 -1.72
N SER A 134 -14.83 -8.10 -3.05
CA SER A 134 -15.21 -6.86 -3.72
C SER A 134 -16.73 -6.69 -3.70
N VAL A 135 -17.18 -5.53 -3.22
CA VAL A 135 -18.60 -5.24 -3.01
C VAL A 135 -19.15 -4.18 -3.96
N ALA A 136 -18.30 -3.44 -4.65
CA ALA A 136 -18.72 -2.44 -5.64
C ALA A 136 -17.57 -2.07 -6.57
N THR A 137 -17.84 -1.99 -7.88
CA THR A 137 -16.92 -1.42 -8.89
C THR A 137 -17.65 -0.41 -9.75
N THR A 138 -17.09 0.78 -9.93
CA THR A 138 -17.71 1.91 -10.62
C THR A 138 -17.12 2.13 -12.02
N PHE A 139 -17.83 2.86 -12.90
CA PHE A 139 -17.39 3.22 -14.26
C PHE A 139 -17.00 2.06 -15.19
N ARG A 140 -17.46 0.85 -14.92
CA ARG A 140 -17.11 -0.36 -15.69
C ARG A 140 -17.38 -0.22 -17.19
N GLU A 141 -18.56 0.26 -17.57
CA GLU A 141 -18.95 0.42 -18.98
C GLU A 141 -18.06 1.44 -19.72
N LYS A 142 -17.73 2.56 -19.06
CA LYS A 142 -16.86 3.59 -19.62
C LYS A 142 -15.44 3.08 -19.84
N LEU A 143 -14.90 2.32 -18.91
CA LEU A 143 -13.58 1.69 -19.03
C LEU A 143 -13.60 0.58 -20.11
N ALA A 144 -14.63 -0.26 -20.11
CA ALA A 144 -14.82 -1.31 -21.11
C ALA A 144 -14.95 -0.75 -22.54
N SER A 145 -15.56 0.44 -22.72
CA SER A 145 -15.70 1.09 -24.03
C SER A 145 -14.35 1.42 -24.69
N VAL A 146 -13.28 1.56 -23.92
CA VAL A 146 -11.90 1.73 -24.40
C VAL A 146 -11.05 0.48 -24.25
N GLY A 147 -11.69 -0.67 -23.92
CA GLY A 147 -11.04 -1.97 -23.78
C GLY A 147 -10.27 -2.17 -22.46
N ILE A 148 -10.39 -1.26 -21.50
CA ILE A 148 -9.77 -1.41 -20.19
C ILE A 148 -10.56 -2.42 -19.36
N ILE A 149 -9.86 -3.38 -18.75
CA ILE A 149 -10.41 -4.29 -17.76
C ILE A 149 -10.02 -3.73 -16.38
N PHE A 150 -11.01 -3.43 -15.55
CA PHE A 150 -10.85 -3.07 -14.14
C PHE A 150 -11.95 -3.74 -13.34
N CYS A 151 -11.58 -4.74 -12.57
CA CYS A 151 -12.50 -5.57 -11.80
C CYS A 151 -11.78 -6.23 -10.61
N SER A 152 -12.54 -6.90 -9.76
CA SER A 152 -11.95 -7.72 -8.70
C SER A 152 -11.09 -8.85 -9.29
N PHE A 153 -10.11 -9.31 -8.51
CA PHE A 153 -9.26 -10.42 -8.93
C PHE A 153 -10.09 -11.71 -9.12
N SER A 154 -11.04 -11.95 -8.22
CA SER A 154 -11.97 -13.09 -8.29
C SER A 154 -12.78 -13.08 -9.60
N GLU A 155 -13.31 -11.93 -10.01
CA GLU A 155 -14.02 -11.80 -11.29
C GLU A 155 -13.08 -12.06 -12.47
N ALA A 156 -11.87 -11.50 -12.45
CA ALA A 156 -10.89 -11.67 -13.53
C ALA A 156 -10.51 -13.13 -13.76
N VAL A 157 -10.43 -13.94 -12.71
CA VAL A 157 -10.15 -15.39 -12.79
C VAL A 157 -11.18 -16.12 -13.65
N HIS A 158 -12.45 -15.67 -13.61
CA HIS A 158 -13.55 -16.30 -14.36
C HIS A 158 -13.72 -15.68 -15.76
N THR A 159 -13.61 -14.36 -15.86
CA THR A 159 -13.91 -13.64 -17.11
C THR A 159 -12.71 -13.52 -18.04
N HIS A 160 -11.49 -13.50 -17.49
CA HIS A 160 -10.23 -13.32 -18.23
C HIS A 160 -9.15 -14.32 -17.79
N PRO A 161 -9.44 -15.64 -17.72
CA PRO A 161 -8.54 -16.65 -17.17
C PRO A 161 -7.16 -16.70 -17.84
N ASP A 162 -7.10 -16.50 -19.15
CA ASP A 162 -5.84 -16.56 -19.90
C ASP A 162 -4.89 -15.40 -19.54
N LEU A 163 -5.43 -14.19 -19.34
CA LEU A 163 -4.65 -13.04 -18.87
C LEU A 163 -4.14 -13.26 -17.46
N VAL A 164 -5.01 -13.75 -16.57
CA VAL A 164 -4.62 -14.04 -15.19
C VAL A 164 -3.55 -15.12 -15.15
N ARG A 165 -3.73 -16.24 -15.88
CA ARG A 165 -2.72 -17.33 -15.95
C ARG A 165 -1.37 -16.86 -16.49
N LYS A 166 -1.38 -15.96 -17.47
CA LYS A 166 -0.16 -15.41 -18.07
C LYS A 166 0.64 -14.56 -17.08
N TRP A 167 -0.04 -13.75 -16.28
CA TRP A 167 0.61 -12.70 -15.52
C TRP A 167 0.68 -12.93 -14.02
N LEU A 168 -0.21 -13.74 -13.41
CA LEU A 168 -0.19 -14.06 -11.98
C LEU A 168 1.14 -14.71 -11.58
N GLY A 169 1.82 -14.11 -10.60
CA GLY A 169 3.10 -14.60 -10.11
C GLY A 169 4.27 -14.37 -11.08
N SER A 170 4.07 -13.62 -12.17
CA SER A 170 5.14 -13.31 -13.13
C SER A 170 6.15 -12.29 -12.60
N VAL A 171 5.72 -11.46 -11.65
CA VAL A 171 6.54 -10.44 -10.99
C VAL A 171 6.86 -10.81 -9.55
N VAL A 172 5.86 -11.29 -8.81
CA VAL A 172 5.99 -11.83 -7.45
C VAL A 172 5.64 -13.31 -7.49
N PRO A 173 6.60 -14.19 -7.76
CA PRO A 173 6.34 -15.63 -7.73
C PRO A 173 5.93 -16.07 -6.33
N SER A 174 5.16 -17.16 -6.26
CA SER A 174 4.66 -17.73 -4.99
C SER A 174 5.74 -18.13 -3.97
N ARG A 175 7.00 -18.05 -4.34
CA ARG A 175 8.18 -18.35 -3.52
C ARG A 175 9.11 -17.15 -3.31
N ASP A 176 8.65 -15.92 -3.59
CA ASP A 176 9.48 -14.71 -3.48
C ASP A 176 9.97 -14.46 -2.06
N ASN A 177 9.07 -14.51 -1.09
CA ASN A 177 9.35 -14.40 0.33
C ASN A 177 8.23 -15.04 1.16
N PHE A 178 8.43 -15.15 2.47
CA PHE A 178 7.50 -15.77 3.41
C PHE A 178 6.07 -15.24 3.31
N PHE A 179 5.88 -13.91 3.34
CA PHE A 179 4.56 -13.29 3.29
C PHE A 179 3.93 -13.33 1.89
N ALA A 180 4.74 -13.29 0.83
CA ALA A 180 4.25 -13.49 -0.53
C ALA A 180 3.80 -14.94 -0.78
N ALA A 181 4.47 -15.91 -0.19
CA ALA A 181 4.07 -17.32 -0.23
C ALA A 181 2.76 -17.52 0.53
N LEU A 182 2.64 -16.95 1.74
CA LEU A 182 1.41 -16.97 2.53
C LEU A 182 0.26 -16.31 1.75
N ASN A 183 0.45 -15.10 1.23
CA ASN A 183 -0.55 -14.43 0.39
C ASN A 183 -0.95 -15.31 -0.79
N SER A 184 0.01 -15.89 -1.49
CA SER A 184 -0.27 -16.75 -2.65
C SER A 184 -1.15 -17.96 -2.30
N ALA A 185 -1.04 -18.49 -1.10
CA ALA A 185 -1.87 -19.60 -0.63
C ALA A 185 -3.32 -19.15 -0.30
N VAL A 186 -3.49 -17.95 0.28
CA VAL A 186 -4.76 -17.57 0.93
C VAL A 186 -5.38 -16.26 0.45
N PHE A 187 -4.79 -15.55 -0.54
CA PHE A 187 -5.39 -14.31 -0.99
C PHE A 187 -6.86 -14.53 -1.40
N SER A 188 -7.71 -13.62 -0.98
CA SER A 188 -9.15 -13.78 -1.18
C SER A 188 -9.68 -12.89 -2.29
N ASP A 189 -9.18 -11.67 -2.40
CA ASP A 189 -9.50 -10.76 -3.50
C ASP A 189 -8.38 -9.73 -3.72
N GLY A 190 -8.66 -8.71 -4.48
CA GLY A 190 -7.78 -7.62 -4.88
C GLY A 190 -8.20 -7.07 -6.21
N SER A 191 -7.35 -6.29 -6.86
CA SER A 191 -7.68 -5.66 -8.13
C SER A 191 -6.95 -6.29 -9.30
N PHE A 192 -7.67 -6.53 -10.36
CA PHE A 192 -7.12 -6.85 -11.68
C PHE A 192 -7.34 -5.68 -12.63
N CYS A 193 -6.23 -5.19 -13.21
CA CYS A 193 -6.27 -4.07 -14.14
C CYS A 193 -5.44 -4.41 -15.39
N TYR A 194 -6.07 -4.34 -16.56
CA TYR A 194 -5.40 -4.52 -17.84
C TYR A 194 -5.70 -3.35 -18.75
N ILE A 195 -4.65 -2.66 -19.19
CA ILE A 195 -4.73 -1.50 -20.10
C ILE A 195 -4.22 -1.94 -21.47
N PRO A 196 -5.08 -1.93 -22.50
CA PRO A 196 -4.71 -2.36 -23.84
C PRO A 196 -3.67 -1.42 -24.49
N LYS A 197 -3.04 -1.93 -25.55
CA LYS A 197 -2.04 -1.20 -26.33
C LYS A 197 -2.54 0.17 -26.80
N GLY A 198 -1.72 1.20 -26.53
CA GLY A 198 -1.95 2.58 -26.95
C GLY A 198 -3.04 3.31 -26.17
N VAL A 199 -3.66 2.68 -25.18
CA VAL A 199 -4.75 3.28 -24.41
C VAL A 199 -4.20 4.08 -23.24
N ARG A 200 -4.60 5.36 -23.17
CA ARG A 200 -4.43 6.18 -21.97
C ARG A 200 -5.69 6.06 -21.13
N CYS A 201 -5.58 5.56 -19.91
CA CYS A 201 -6.72 5.47 -19.00
C CYS A 201 -7.36 6.84 -18.81
N PRO A 202 -8.68 7.00 -19.09
CA PRO A 202 -9.33 8.31 -19.10
C PRO A 202 -9.59 8.90 -17.71
N MET A 203 -9.31 8.14 -16.66
CA MET A 203 -9.55 8.53 -15.27
C MET A 203 -8.58 7.83 -14.33
N GLU A 204 -8.45 8.33 -13.10
CA GLU A 204 -7.77 7.64 -12.02
C GLU A 204 -8.54 6.35 -11.66
N LEU A 205 -7.82 5.27 -11.41
CA LEU A 205 -8.39 4.05 -10.84
C LEU A 205 -8.08 4.01 -9.35
N SER A 206 -9.02 3.59 -8.53
CA SER A 206 -8.80 3.50 -7.09
C SER A 206 -9.41 2.22 -6.53
N THR A 207 -8.70 1.57 -5.62
CA THR A 207 -9.27 0.50 -4.79
C THR A 207 -9.16 0.88 -3.32
N TYR A 208 -10.24 0.65 -2.62
CA TYR A 208 -10.35 0.94 -1.19
C TYR A 208 -10.56 -0.36 -0.42
N PHE A 209 -9.60 -0.70 0.44
CA PHE A 209 -9.62 -1.89 1.27
C PHE A 209 -10.01 -1.56 2.71
N ARG A 210 -10.93 -2.35 3.25
CA ARG A 210 -11.35 -2.25 4.65
C ARG A 210 -11.35 -3.61 5.32
N ILE A 211 -10.58 -3.76 6.39
CA ILE A 211 -10.75 -4.86 7.33
C ILE A 211 -11.91 -4.49 8.26
N ASN A 212 -12.87 -5.39 8.44
CA ASN A 212 -14.02 -5.17 9.33
C ASN A 212 -14.14 -6.24 10.42
N GLN A 213 -13.95 -7.51 10.06
CA GLN A 213 -14.09 -8.65 10.97
C GLN A 213 -12.92 -8.74 11.96
N ALA A 214 -13.22 -9.09 13.25
CA ALA A 214 -12.18 -9.39 14.24
C ALA A 214 -11.44 -10.70 13.91
N ASP A 215 -10.21 -10.83 14.36
CA ASP A 215 -9.37 -12.02 14.22
C ASP A 215 -9.12 -12.49 12.77
N THR A 216 -9.52 -11.69 11.78
CA THR A 216 -9.22 -11.94 10.36
C THR A 216 -7.90 -11.33 9.97
N GLY A 217 -7.16 -12.05 9.13
CA GLY A 217 -6.09 -11.48 8.32
C GLY A 217 -6.65 -10.93 7.02
N GLN A 218 -5.99 -9.94 6.45
CA GLN A 218 -6.30 -9.37 5.13
C GLN A 218 -5.20 -9.75 4.15
N PHE A 219 -5.60 -10.39 3.05
CA PHE A 219 -4.66 -10.94 2.06
C PHE A 219 -5.13 -10.57 0.65
N GLU A 220 -4.76 -9.37 0.20
CA GLU A 220 -5.12 -8.92 -1.14
C GLU A 220 -4.01 -9.21 -2.15
N ARG A 221 -4.40 -9.36 -3.42
CA ARG A 221 -3.47 -9.45 -4.53
C ARG A 221 -3.89 -8.56 -5.69
N THR A 222 -3.09 -7.53 -5.97
CA THR A 222 -3.32 -6.61 -7.09
C THR A 222 -2.38 -6.92 -8.24
N LEU A 223 -2.93 -6.99 -9.45
CA LEU A 223 -2.17 -7.20 -10.68
C LEU A 223 -2.55 -6.14 -11.72
N ILE A 224 -1.57 -5.33 -12.13
CA ILE A 224 -1.76 -4.30 -13.15
C ILE A 224 -0.83 -4.57 -14.33
N VAL A 225 -1.39 -4.69 -15.53
CA VAL A 225 -0.67 -4.88 -16.77
C VAL A 225 -0.97 -3.72 -17.71
N ALA A 226 0.06 -2.98 -18.11
CA ALA A 226 -0.02 -1.92 -19.10
C ALA A 226 0.72 -2.36 -20.37
N GLU A 227 -0.03 -2.56 -21.44
CA GLU A 227 0.50 -2.95 -22.76
C GLU A 227 1.24 -1.78 -23.41
N GLU A 228 1.86 -2.02 -24.58
CA GLU A 228 2.66 -1.04 -25.33
C GLU A 228 1.95 0.31 -25.47
N GLY A 229 2.61 1.40 -25.06
CA GLY A 229 2.08 2.77 -25.10
C GLY A 229 0.94 3.07 -24.14
N ALA A 230 0.55 2.14 -23.27
CA ALA A 230 -0.53 2.31 -22.31
C ALA A 230 -0.12 3.20 -21.13
N THR A 231 -1.09 3.93 -20.58
CA THR A 231 -0.87 4.77 -19.40
C THR A 231 -1.99 4.60 -18.38
N VAL A 232 -1.64 4.36 -17.13
CA VAL A 232 -2.60 4.25 -16.02
C VAL A 232 -2.04 4.90 -14.75
N SER A 233 -2.94 5.53 -14.00
CA SER A 233 -2.72 5.96 -12.62
C SER A 233 -3.68 5.22 -11.71
N TYR A 234 -3.15 4.62 -10.65
CA TYR A 234 -3.89 3.77 -9.72
C TYR A 234 -3.58 4.16 -8.29
N LEU A 235 -4.62 4.26 -7.46
CA LEU A 235 -4.52 4.55 -6.04
C LEU A 235 -5.07 3.41 -5.20
N GLU A 236 -4.34 3.06 -4.14
CA GLU A 236 -4.76 2.14 -3.10
C GLU A 236 -4.99 2.91 -1.79
N GLY A 237 -6.20 2.83 -1.26
CA GLY A 237 -6.57 3.33 0.06
C GLY A 237 -6.88 2.18 1.01
N CYS A 238 -6.40 2.26 2.26
CA CYS A 238 -6.59 1.18 3.23
C CYS A 238 -6.96 1.73 4.60
N THR A 239 -7.96 1.10 5.26
CA THR A 239 -8.34 1.41 6.66
C THR A 239 -8.72 0.16 7.45
N ALA A 240 -8.67 0.27 8.78
CA ALA A 240 -9.15 -0.76 9.71
C ALA A 240 -9.82 -0.14 10.93
N PRO A 241 -10.77 -0.84 11.61
CA PRO A 241 -11.35 -0.37 12.86
C PRO A 241 -10.34 -0.44 14.01
N LYS A 242 -10.62 0.33 15.06
CA LYS A 242 -9.89 0.29 16.32
C LYS A 242 -10.16 -1.05 17.03
N ARG A 243 -9.10 -1.81 17.36
CA ARG A 243 -9.20 -3.09 18.07
C ARG A 243 -7.99 -3.29 18.99
N ASP A 244 -8.22 -3.93 20.15
CA ASP A 244 -7.17 -4.22 21.14
C ASP A 244 -6.31 -5.44 20.78
N VAL A 245 -6.56 -6.07 19.61
CA VAL A 245 -5.79 -7.19 19.09
C VAL A 245 -5.06 -6.79 17.82
N ASN A 246 -3.89 -7.39 17.59
CA ASN A 246 -3.17 -7.18 16.35
C ASN A 246 -3.77 -8.00 15.22
N GLN A 247 -3.86 -7.41 14.03
CA GLN A 247 -4.34 -8.07 12.82
C GLN A 247 -3.26 -8.04 11.74
N LEU A 248 -3.11 -9.15 11.02
CA LEU A 248 -2.14 -9.28 9.93
C LEU A 248 -2.75 -8.82 8.62
N HIS A 249 -2.10 -7.85 7.98
CA HIS A 249 -2.31 -7.50 6.59
C HIS A 249 -1.08 -7.91 5.78
N ALA A 250 -1.24 -8.86 4.86
CA ALA A 250 -0.15 -9.33 4.01
C ALA A 250 -0.60 -9.32 2.54
N ALA A 251 -0.34 -8.20 1.85
CA ALA A 251 -0.74 -7.98 0.46
C ALA A 251 0.40 -8.20 -0.53
N VAL A 252 0.03 -8.48 -1.78
CA VAL A 252 0.96 -8.57 -2.91
C VAL A 252 0.47 -7.67 -4.04
N VAL A 253 1.40 -6.88 -4.61
CA VAL A 253 1.14 -6.06 -5.80
C VAL A 253 2.16 -6.38 -6.89
N GLU A 254 1.66 -6.68 -8.08
CA GLU A 254 2.43 -6.97 -9.29
C GLU A 254 2.12 -5.94 -10.38
N LEU A 255 3.15 -5.24 -10.87
CA LEU A 255 3.02 -4.30 -11.99
C LEU A 255 3.86 -4.77 -13.17
N VAL A 256 3.29 -4.71 -14.37
CA VAL A 256 3.97 -5.04 -15.63
C VAL A 256 3.79 -3.90 -16.62
N ALA A 257 4.89 -3.28 -17.05
CA ALA A 257 4.89 -2.21 -18.04
C ALA A 257 5.65 -2.66 -19.30
N MET A 258 4.94 -2.66 -20.43
CA MET A 258 5.47 -3.01 -21.76
C MET A 258 6.13 -1.77 -22.42
N ASP A 259 6.53 -1.86 -23.68
CA ASP A 259 7.19 -0.75 -24.42
C ASP A 259 6.39 0.55 -24.30
N ASP A 260 7.04 1.66 -23.96
CA ASP A 260 6.44 2.99 -23.81
C ASP A 260 5.28 3.09 -22.79
N ALA A 261 5.02 2.04 -22.01
CA ALA A 261 3.94 2.04 -21.02
C ALA A 261 4.32 2.79 -19.74
N THR A 262 3.34 3.42 -19.11
CA THR A 262 3.52 4.15 -17.85
C THR A 262 2.49 3.70 -16.83
N ILE A 263 2.96 3.26 -15.66
CA ILE A 263 2.13 2.94 -14.49
C ILE A 263 2.54 3.87 -13.33
N LYS A 264 1.60 4.67 -12.84
CA LYS A 264 1.71 5.35 -11.55
C LYS A 264 0.90 4.56 -10.52
N TYR A 265 1.52 4.14 -9.44
CA TYR A 265 0.86 3.44 -8.34
C TYR A 265 1.04 4.22 -7.06
N SER A 266 -0.04 4.73 -6.53
CA SER A 266 -0.06 5.51 -5.29
C SER A 266 -0.72 4.72 -4.17
N THR A 267 -0.21 4.88 -2.94
CA THR A 267 -0.82 4.30 -1.74
C THR A 267 -0.95 5.38 -0.68
N VAL A 268 -2.15 5.53 -0.14
CA VAL A 268 -2.38 6.29 1.09
C VAL A 268 -2.95 5.32 2.11
N GLN A 269 -2.15 5.00 3.13
CA GLN A 269 -2.52 4.03 4.16
C GLN A 269 -2.82 4.72 5.47
N ASN A 270 -4.00 4.42 6.01
CA ASN A 270 -4.49 4.91 7.28
C ASN A 270 -5.01 3.73 8.12
N TRP A 271 -4.11 2.81 8.45
CA TRP A 271 -4.41 1.68 9.32
C TRP A 271 -4.51 2.12 10.78
N TYR A 272 -5.20 1.34 11.60
CA TYR A 272 -5.21 1.55 13.04
C TYR A 272 -3.81 1.27 13.64
N PRO A 273 -3.19 2.25 14.32
CA PRO A 273 -1.80 2.14 14.80
C PRO A 273 -1.63 1.37 16.12
N GLY A 274 -2.69 1.00 16.80
CA GLY A 274 -2.72 0.62 18.19
C GLY A 274 -3.11 1.79 19.10
N ASP A 275 -3.26 1.52 20.39
CA ASP A 275 -3.56 2.53 21.39
C ASP A 275 -2.29 3.32 21.84
N ARG A 276 -2.44 4.22 22.79
CA ARG A 276 -1.34 5.06 23.29
C ARG A 276 -0.25 4.25 24.02
N GLU A 277 -0.55 3.04 24.46
CA GLU A 277 0.38 2.10 25.10
C GLU A 277 1.01 1.12 24.08
N GLY A 278 0.64 1.24 22.79
CA GLY A 278 1.14 0.38 21.72
C GLY A 278 0.44 -0.98 21.64
N LYS A 279 -0.76 -1.12 22.23
CA LYS A 279 -1.53 -2.36 22.20
C LYS A 279 -2.47 -2.38 20.97
N GLY A 280 -2.58 -3.53 20.33
CA GLY A 280 -3.39 -3.69 19.11
C GLY A 280 -2.72 -3.11 17.87
N GLY A 281 -3.53 -2.82 16.85
CA GLY A 281 -3.08 -2.25 15.59
C GLY A 281 -2.70 -3.26 14.53
N ILE A 282 -2.47 -2.76 13.32
CA ILE A 282 -2.25 -3.59 12.13
C ILE A 282 -0.76 -3.88 11.93
N TYR A 283 -0.44 -5.14 11.63
CA TYR A 283 0.85 -5.56 11.08
C TYR A 283 0.74 -5.56 9.56
N ASN A 284 1.32 -4.55 8.94
CA ASN A 284 1.19 -4.25 7.52
C ASN A 284 2.43 -4.73 6.75
N PHE A 285 2.42 -5.99 6.30
CA PHE A 285 3.53 -6.67 5.64
C PHE A 285 3.21 -6.85 4.15
N VAL A 286 3.76 -5.97 3.30
CA VAL A 286 3.37 -5.87 1.90
C VAL A 286 4.54 -6.10 0.94
N THR A 287 4.32 -6.95 -0.05
CA THR A 287 5.27 -7.21 -1.14
C THR A 287 4.77 -6.53 -2.42
N LYS A 288 5.46 -5.48 -2.87
CA LYS A 288 5.17 -4.77 -4.11
C LYS A 288 6.35 -4.89 -5.08
N ARG A 289 6.08 -5.35 -6.32
CA ARG A 289 7.11 -5.49 -7.36
C ARG A 289 6.59 -4.95 -8.69
N GLY A 290 7.46 -4.23 -9.40
CA GLY A 290 7.18 -3.77 -10.76
C GLY A 290 8.26 -4.22 -11.73
N LYS A 291 7.85 -4.70 -12.91
CA LYS A 291 8.74 -5.00 -14.03
C LYS A 291 8.51 -4.01 -15.16
N CYS A 292 9.51 -3.20 -15.45
CA CYS A 292 9.63 -2.45 -16.68
C CYS A 292 10.20 -3.39 -17.76
N LEU A 293 9.34 -4.23 -18.35
CA LEU A 293 9.74 -5.20 -19.37
C LEU A 293 10.11 -4.53 -20.67
N GLY A 294 9.35 -3.51 -21.05
CA GLY A 294 9.47 -2.82 -22.33
C GLY A 294 10.47 -1.69 -22.34
N LYS A 295 10.93 -1.29 -23.54
CA LYS A 295 11.77 -0.10 -23.75
C LYS A 295 10.99 1.16 -23.38
N ARG A 296 11.68 2.14 -22.77
CA ARG A 296 11.10 3.43 -22.35
C ARG A 296 9.89 3.31 -21.42
N SER A 297 9.64 2.11 -20.86
CA SER A 297 8.57 1.90 -19.88
C SER A 297 8.88 2.60 -18.56
N LYS A 298 7.83 2.98 -17.84
CA LYS A 298 7.95 3.70 -16.57
C LYS A 298 7.03 3.11 -15.50
N ILE A 299 7.58 2.87 -14.31
CA ILE A 299 6.81 2.58 -13.11
C ILE A 299 7.19 3.59 -12.02
N SER A 300 6.18 4.28 -11.48
CA SER A 300 6.33 5.24 -10.39
C SER A 300 5.51 4.79 -9.18
N TRP A 301 6.17 4.57 -8.05
CA TRP A 301 5.57 4.28 -6.77
C TRP A 301 5.50 5.55 -5.93
N THR A 302 4.32 5.89 -5.42
CA THR A 302 4.16 6.96 -4.42
C THR A 302 3.49 6.39 -3.18
N GLN A 303 4.06 6.57 -1.99
CA GLN A 303 3.55 6.00 -0.74
C GLN A 303 3.45 7.06 0.34
N VAL A 304 2.31 7.10 1.01
CA VAL A 304 2.12 7.77 2.30
C VAL A 304 1.68 6.73 3.31
N GLU A 305 2.59 6.38 4.21
CA GLU A 305 2.39 5.38 5.23
C GLU A 305 2.17 6.08 6.57
N THR A 306 0.93 6.10 7.02
CA THR A 306 0.54 6.56 8.35
C THR A 306 -0.28 5.48 9.03
N GLY A 307 -0.25 5.42 10.33
CA GLY A 307 -0.90 4.33 11.05
C GLY A 307 -0.09 3.03 10.97
N SER A 308 -0.74 1.90 11.21
CA SER A 308 -0.14 0.58 11.48
C SER A 308 0.73 0.54 12.74
N ALA A 309 0.60 -0.52 13.53
CA ALA A 309 1.54 -0.78 14.62
C ALA A 309 2.93 -1.10 14.04
N ILE A 310 2.95 -1.89 12.97
CA ILE A 310 4.17 -2.24 12.24
C ILE A 310 3.94 -2.12 10.74
N THR A 311 4.82 -1.39 10.05
CA THR A 311 4.88 -1.34 8.60
C THR A 311 6.16 -1.99 8.11
N TRP A 312 6.02 -3.02 7.25
CA TRP A 312 7.15 -3.72 6.64
C TRP A 312 6.91 -3.84 5.13
N LYS A 313 7.53 -2.92 4.34
CA LYS A 313 7.13 -2.74 2.95
C LYS A 313 8.25 -2.18 2.07
N TYR A 314 8.58 -2.89 1.00
CA TYR A 314 9.64 -2.52 0.05
C TYR A 314 9.18 -2.70 -1.40
N PRO A 315 8.54 -1.70 -2.02
CA PRO A 315 8.31 -1.71 -3.45
C PRO A 315 9.60 -1.83 -4.24
N SER A 316 9.56 -2.48 -5.39
CA SER A 316 10.73 -2.58 -6.25
C SER A 316 10.41 -2.34 -7.71
N CYS A 317 11.42 -1.85 -8.48
CA CYS A 317 11.38 -1.79 -9.93
C CYS A 317 12.51 -2.63 -10.51
N ILE A 318 12.18 -3.53 -11.43
CA ILE A 318 13.13 -4.28 -12.24
C ILE A 318 13.13 -3.63 -13.63
N LEU A 319 14.19 -2.89 -13.93
CA LEU A 319 14.35 -2.09 -15.16
C LEU A 319 15.01 -2.95 -16.23
N MET A 320 14.20 -3.74 -16.97
CA MET A 320 14.66 -4.70 -17.96
C MET A 320 14.78 -4.10 -19.35
N GLY A 321 13.79 -3.29 -19.76
CA GLY A 321 13.82 -2.61 -21.04
C GLY A 321 14.85 -1.49 -21.09
N ASP A 322 15.48 -1.27 -22.24
CA ASP A 322 16.35 -0.12 -22.44
C ASP A 322 15.58 1.18 -22.25
N ASP A 323 16.25 2.21 -21.70
CA ASP A 323 15.70 3.54 -21.40
C ASP A 323 14.52 3.52 -20.41
N SER A 324 14.26 2.39 -19.70
CA SER A 324 13.18 2.30 -18.73
C SER A 324 13.47 3.11 -17.44
N ILE A 325 12.38 3.53 -16.77
CA ILE A 325 12.42 4.44 -15.62
C ILE A 325 11.69 3.84 -14.44
N GLY A 326 12.34 3.83 -13.27
CA GLY A 326 11.77 3.48 -11.99
C GLY A 326 11.78 4.65 -11.02
N GLU A 327 10.65 4.96 -10.41
CA GLU A 327 10.56 6.04 -9.42
C GLU A 327 9.98 5.53 -8.11
N PHE A 328 10.45 6.08 -7.01
CA PHE A 328 9.93 5.81 -5.68
C PHE A 328 9.91 7.09 -4.86
N TYR A 329 8.73 7.48 -4.45
CA TYR A 329 8.48 8.62 -3.57
C TYR A 329 7.74 8.13 -2.34
N SER A 330 8.27 8.36 -1.14
CA SER A 330 7.63 7.90 0.09
C SER A 330 7.71 8.89 1.24
N VAL A 331 6.62 8.94 2.01
CA VAL A 331 6.58 9.47 3.39
C VAL A 331 6.17 8.33 4.30
N ALA A 332 6.97 8.06 5.32
CA ALA A 332 6.63 7.12 6.37
C ALA A 332 6.65 7.84 7.72
N LEU A 333 5.52 7.83 8.43
CA LEU A 333 5.38 8.44 9.74
C LEU A 333 5.19 7.35 10.78
N ALA A 334 6.03 7.36 11.82
CA ALA A 334 5.92 6.50 12.99
C ALA A 334 5.82 7.38 14.26
N ASN A 335 4.70 7.30 14.95
CA ASN A 335 4.44 7.99 16.21
C ASN A 335 4.15 6.97 17.32
N ASN A 336 4.16 7.40 18.57
CA ASN A 336 3.98 6.53 19.74
C ASN A 336 4.90 5.29 19.66
N TYR A 337 4.36 4.08 19.65
CA TYR A 337 5.11 2.82 19.59
C TYR A 337 5.14 2.19 18.21
N GLN A 338 4.73 2.93 17.17
CA GLN A 338 4.76 2.44 15.79
C GLN A 338 6.19 2.17 15.33
N GLN A 339 6.34 1.12 14.53
CA GLN A 339 7.60 0.73 13.92
C GLN A 339 7.42 0.61 12.40
N ALA A 340 8.23 1.35 11.65
CA ALA A 340 8.24 1.27 10.21
C ALA A 340 9.62 0.82 9.71
N ASP A 341 9.69 -0.29 8.98
CA ASP A 341 10.87 -0.67 8.21
C ASP A 341 10.46 -0.71 6.73
N THR A 342 10.74 0.39 6.04
CA THR A 342 10.28 0.64 4.68
C THR A 342 11.45 0.92 3.75
N GLY A 343 11.17 1.00 2.47
CA GLY A 343 12.19 1.34 1.48
C GLY A 343 11.86 0.84 0.09
N THR A 344 12.90 0.66 -0.72
CA THR A 344 12.71 0.26 -2.11
C THR A 344 13.92 -0.50 -2.66
N LYS A 345 13.72 -1.18 -3.80
CA LYS A 345 14.81 -1.76 -4.61
C LYS A 345 14.68 -1.33 -6.05
N MET A 346 15.76 -0.79 -6.63
CA MET A 346 15.88 -0.48 -8.05
C MET A 346 16.94 -1.39 -8.66
N ILE A 347 16.53 -2.25 -9.60
CA ILE A 347 17.41 -3.23 -10.25
C ILE A 347 17.52 -2.87 -11.73
N HIS A 348 18.70 -2.39 -12.13
CA HIS A 348 19.00 -1.97 -13.50
C HIS A 348 19.59 -3.12 -14.30
N ILE A 349 18.93 -3.49 -15.40
CA ILE A 349 19.33 -4.57 -16.33
C ILE A 349 19.52 -4.04 -17.75
N GLY A 350 18.55 -3.27 -18.26
CA GLY A 350 18.59 -2.61 -19.57
C GLY A 350 19.57 -1.45 -19.62
N LYS A 351 19.89 -0.99 -20.84
CA LYS A 351 20.78 0.14 -21.09
C LYS A 351 20.06 1.46 -20.83
N ASN A 352 20.82 2.50 -20.42
CA ASN A 352 20.34 3.86 -20.17
C ASN A 352 19.17 3.95 -19.19
N THR A 353 18.98 2.94 -18.36
CA THR A 353 17.90 2.90 -17.38
C THR A 353 18.10 3.95 -16.30
N ARG A 354 17.02 4.51 -15.78
CA ARG A 354 17.04 5.56 -14.77
C ARG A 354 16.20 5.20 -13.56
N SER A 355 16.68 5.54 -12.37
CA SER A 355 15.85 5.46 -11.16
C SER A 355 16.02 6.69 -10.27
N THR A 356 14.90 7.06 -9.64
CA THR A 356 14.83 8.15 -8.66
C THR A 356 14.18 7.62 -7.39
N ILE A 357 14.84 7.86 -6.26
CA ILE A 357 14.36 7.48 -4.94
C ILE A 357 14.31 8.74 -4.07
N VAL A 358 13.14 9.07 -3.53
CA VAL A 358 12.96 10.13 -2.54
C VAL A 358 12.16 9.58 -1.38
N SER A 359 12.81 9.38 -0.25
CA SER A 359 12.19 8.84 0.96
C SER A 359 12.27 9.84 2.11
N LYS A 360 11.14 10.09 2.74
CA LYS A 360 11.01 10.99 3.88
C LYS A 360 10.49 10.19 5.09
N GLY A 361 11.33 10.01 6.11
CA GLY A 361 10.96 9.37 7.36
C GLY A 361 10.63 10.40 8.43
N ILE A 362 9.53 10.23 9.17
CA ILE A 362 9.15 11.10 10.29
C ILE A 362 8.95 10.21 11.49
N SER A 363 9.65 10.51 12.58
CA SER A 363 9.52 9.78 13.84
C SER A 363 9.17 10.73 14.98
N ALA A 364 8.16 10.35 15.76
CA ALA A 364 7.69 11.10 16.93
C ALA A 364 7.42 10.15 18.11
N GLY A 365 7.32 10.68 19.33
CA GLY A 365 7.09 9.88 20.54
C GLY A 365 8.16 8.81 20.73
N HIS A 366 7.76 7.53 20.75
CA HIS A 366 8.65 6.36 20.76
C HIS A 366 8.79 5.70 19.38
N GLY A 367 8.25 6.33 18.34
CA GLY A 367 8.21 5.80 16.96
C GLY A 367 9.60 5.49 16.41
N GLN A 368 9.72 4.37 15.72
CA GLN A 368 10.96 3.90 15.08
C GLN A 368 10.77 3.82 13.58
N ASN A 369 11.53 4.60 12.83
CA ASN A 369 11.47 4.60 11.37
C ASN A 369 12.78 4.10 10.77
N THR A 370 12.70 3.10 9.94
CA THR A 370 13.83 2.51 9.22
C THR A 370 13.61 2.63 7.72
N TYR A 371 14.59 3.16 7.02
CA TYR A 371 14.65 3.17 5.56
C TYR A 371 15.70 2.19 5.05
N ARG A 372 15.32 1.32 4.09
CA ARG A 372 16.24 0.45 3.36
C ARG A 372 16.21 0.77 1.88
N GLY A 373 17.29 1.30 1.33
CA GLY A 373 17.44 1.63 -0.08
C GLY A 373 18.33 0.62 -0.79
N GLY A 374 17.77 -0.16 -1.72
CA GLY A 374 18.51 -1.08 -2.56
C GLY A 374 18.68 -0.54 -3.98
N VAL A 375 19.92 -0.46 -4.48
CA VAL A 375 20.21 -0.14 -5.88
C VAL A 375 21.22 -1.17 -6.40
N THR A 376 20.80 -1.94 -7.40
CA THR A 376 21.68 -2.92 -8.07
C THR A 376 21.77 -2.57 -9.55
N ILE A 377 22.98 -2.27 -10.03
CA ILE A 377 23.25 -1.99 -11.44
C ILE A 377 24.06 -3.16 -12.00
N LEU A 378 23.44 -3.96 -12.87
CA LEU A 378 24.06 -5.14 -13.46
C LEU A 378 25.08 -4.76 -14.58
N LYS A 379 25.92 -5.71 -14.97
CA LYS A 379 26.93 -5.52 -16.03
C LYS A 379 26.32 -5.08 -17.37
N SER A 380 25.10 -5.52 -17.67
CA SER A 380 24.38 -5.17 -18.89
C SER A 380 23.84 -3.75 -18.93
N ALA A 381 23.68 -3.10 -17.77
CA ALA A 381 23.04 -1.80 -17.62
C ALA A 381 24.02 -0.64 -17.94
N VAL A 382 24.47 -0.58 -19.19
CA VAL A 382 25.35 0.49 -19.70
C VAL A 382 24.62 1.82 -19.63
N GLY A 383 25.26 2.88 -19.11
CA GLY A 383 24.70 4.22 -19.02
C GLY A 383 23.58 4.38 -17.98
N ALA A 384 23.42 3.41 -17.08
CA ALA A 384 22.42 3.49 -16.02
C ALA A 384 22.67 4.66 -15.06
N ARG A 385 21.59 5.28 -14.58
CA ARG A 385 21.65 6.40 -13.62
C ARG A 385 20.70 6.17 -12.47
N ASN A 386 21.19 6.41 -11.25
CA ASN A 386 20.37 6.45 -10.05
C ASN A 386 20.59 7.74 -9.28
N TYR A 387 19.49 8.30 -8.76
CA TYR A 387 19.50 9.33 -7.73
C TYR A 387 18.69 8.84 -6.54
N SER A 388 19.28 8.86 -5.34
CA SER A 388 18.65 8.46 -4.09
C SER A 388 18.79 9.54 -3.04
N GLN A 389 17.67 9.98 -2.46
CA GLN A 389 17.61 10.90 -1.34
C GLN A 389 16.78 10.29 -0.23
N CYS A 390 17.35 10.14 0.97
CA CYS A 390 16.62 9.68 2.15
C CYS A 390 16.83 10.64 3.32
N ASP A 391 15.76 11.31 3.72
CA ASP A 391 15.81 12.28 4.82
C ASP A 391 14.91 11.82 5.96
N SER A 392 15.38 12.03 7.18
CA SER A 392 14.66 11.72 8.41
C SER A 392 14.45 12.97 9.26
N LEU A 393 13.23 13.12 9.79
CA LEU A 393 12.84 14.18 10.70
C LEU A 393 12.45 13.57 12.04
N LEU A 394 13.10 14.02 13.12
CA LEU A 394 12.82 13.58 14.48
C LEU A 394 12.04 14.65 15.24
N ILE A 395 11.03 14.22 15.98
CA ILE A 395 10.17 15.05 16.83
C ILE A 395 10.23 14.46 18.26
N GLY A 396 10.92 15.15 19.18
CA GLY A 396 11.17 14.66 20.51
C GLY A 396 12.46 13.86 20.64
N ASP A 397 12.67 13.21 21.80
CA ASP A 397 13.95 12.62 22.21
C ASP A 397 13.96 11.09 22.26
N GLN A 398 12.80 10.44 22.21
CA GLN A 398 12.67 8.99 22.40
C GLN A 398 12.39 8.23 21.09
N CYS A 399 12.19 8.94 19.99
CA CYS A 399 12.01 8.36 18.66
C CYS A 399 13.35 8.07 17.97
N GLY A 400 13.32 7.22 16.94
CA GLY A 400 14.52 6.83 16.21
C GLY A 400 14.36 6.83 14.70
N ALA A 401 15.46 7.10 14.00
CA ALA A 401 15.58 6.98 12.55
C ALA A 401 16.81 6.15 12.18
N HIS A 402 16.64 5.21 11.27
CA HIS A 402 17.69 4.29 10.84
C HIS A 402 17.72 4.19 9.32
N THR A 403 18.91 4.18 8.73
CA THR A 403 19.10 4.12 7.28
C THR A 403 20.06 3.00 6.91
N PHE A 404 19.62 2.10 6.03
CA PHE A 404 20.41 0.96 5.55
C PHE A 404 20.47 0.97 4.02
N PRO A 405 21.43 1.70 3.40
CA PRO A 405 21.64 1.65 1.96
C PRO A 405 22.33 0.34 1.56
N TYR A 406 21.87 -0.27 0.47
CA TYR A 406 22.53 -1.37 -0.20
C TYR A 406 22.77 -1.00 -1.66
N ILE A 407 24.02 -0.76 -2.03
CA ILE A 407 24.39 -0.29 -3.35
C ILE A 407 25.39 -1.24 -3.97
N GLU A 408 25.04 -1.81 -5.12
CA GLU A 408 25.90 -2.69 -5.88
C GLU A 408 25.97 -2.22 -7.35
N VAL A 409 27.14 -1.75 -7.79
CA VAL A 409 27.37 -1.26 -9.16
C VAL A 409 28.36 -2.17 -9.87
N LYS A 410 27.90 -2.88 -10.92
CA LYS A 410 28.71 -3.82 -11.73
C LYS A 410 29.07 -3.27 -13.11
N ASN A 411 28.74 -2.02 -13.42
CA ASN A 411 29.02 -1.39 -14.71
C ASN A 411 29.69 -0.02 -14.50
N SER A 412 30.89 0.19 -15.08
CA SER A 412 31.68 1.40 -14.91
C SER A 412 31.15 2.65 -15.61
N THR A 413 30.18 2.51 -16.52
CA THR A 413 29.49 3.64 -17.17
C THR A 413 28.30 4.18 -16.39
N ALA A 414 27.97 3.55 -15.27
CA ALA A 414 26.86 3.97 -14.44
C ALA A 414 27.18 5.22 -13.60
N THR A 415 26.18 6.05 -13.37
CA THR A 415 26.23 7.18 -12.43
C THR A 415 25.28 6.93 -11.29
N LEU A 416 25.76 7.08 -10.06
CA LEU A 416 24.95 6.88 -8.87
C LEU A 416 25.19 8.02 -7.88
N GLU A 417 24.11 8.62 -7.41
CA GLU A 417 24.10 9.66 -6.40
C GLU A 417 23.27 9.21 -5.21
N HIS A 418 23.81 9.33 -4.01
CA HIS A 418 23.11 8.97 -2.78
C HIS A 418 23.31 10.03 -1.71
N GLU A 419 22.21 10.55 -1.20
CA GLU A 419 22.18 11.52 -0.11
C GLU A 419 21.36 10.97 1.05
N ALA A 420 21.80 11.20 2.28
CA ALA A 420 21.05 10.89 3.49
C ALA A 420 21.22 12.03 4.50
N SER A 421 20.12 12.47 5.08
CA SER A 421 20.13 13.46 6.14
C SER A 421 19.22 13.06 7.29
N THR A 422 19.58 13.48 8.50
CA THR A 422 18.70 13.35 9.68
C THR A 422 18.70 14.69 10.39
N SER A 423 17.53 15.22 10.63
CA SER A 423 17.32 16.47 11.35
C SER A 423 16.31 16.27 12.49
N LYS A 424 16.42 17.09 13.53
CA LYS A 424 15.45 17.18 14.61
C LYS A 424 14.79 18.56 14.53
N ILE A 425 13.49 18.64 14.81
CA ILE A 425 12.83 19.94 14.98
C ILE A 425 13.47 20.64 16.17
N GLY A 426 14.10 21.81 15.90
CA GLY A 426 14.74 22.61 16.91
C GLY A 426 13.76 23.45 17.72
N GLU A 427 14.02 23.64 19.01
CA GLU A 427 13.24 24.54 19.88
C GLU A 427 13.19 25.97 19.32
N ASP A 428 14.28 26.44 18.70
CA ASP A 428 14.36 27.77 18.07
C ASP A 428 13.37 27.91 16.90
N GLN A 429 13.14 26.85 16.11
CA GLN A 429 12.20 26.86 15.02
C GLN A 429 10.75 26.94 15.54
N LEU A 430 10.44 26.16 16.57
CA LEU A 430 9.13 26.19 17.22
C LEU A 430 8.91 27.55 17.90
N PHE A 431 9.90 28.04 18.65
CA PHE A 431 9.83 29.37 19.29
C PHE A 431 9.59 30.48 18.27
N TYR A 432 10.28 30.48 17.12
CA TYR A 432 10.08 31.44 16.06
C TYR A 432 8.65 31.43 15.52
N CYS A 433 8.04 30.27 15.34
CA CYS A 433 6.64 30.13 14.92
C CYS A 433 5.69 30.64 16.00
N MET A 434 5.92 30.25 17.26
CA MET A 434 5.10 30.64 18.42
C MET A 434 5.11 32.15 18.67
N GLN A 435 6.24 32.83 18.46
CA GLN A 435 6.33 34.29 18.53
C GLN A 435 5.45 35.01 17.48
N ARG A 436 4.98 34.30 16.46
CA ARG A 436 4.04 34.79 15.43
C ARG A 436 2.60 34.36 15.68
N GLY A 437 2.31 33.83 16.85
CA GLY A 437 0.96 33.41 17.24
C GLY A 437 0.53 32.06 16.67
N ILE A 438 1.48 31.27 16.11
CA ILE A 438 1.21 29.90 15.65
C ILE A 438 1.35 28.98 16.86
N SER A 439 0.40 28.08 17.10
CA SER A 439 0.51 27.08 18.18
C SER A 439 1.70 26.13 17.94
N ALA A 440 2.21 25.48 18.97
CA ALA A 440 3.30 24.52 18.81
C ALA A 440 2.90 23.36 17.89
N GLU A 441 1.67 22.89 17.99
CA GLU A 441 1.11 21.81 17.13
C GLU A 441 1.00 22.24 15.67
N ASP A 442 0.48 23.44 15.41
CA ASP A 442 0.40 23.99 14.06
C ASP A 442 1.80 24.21 13.47
N ALA A 443 2.77 24.65 14.28
CA ALA A 443 4.15 24.81 13.85
C ALA A 443 4.78 23.46 13.44
N VAL A 444 4.58 22.41 14.23
CA VAL A 444 5.04 21.05 13.87
C VAL A 444 4.35 20.58 12.59
N SER A 445 3.03 20.74 12.48
CA SER A 445 2.28 20.37 11.27
C SER A 445 2.80 21.10 10.03
N LEU A 446 3.08 22.41 10.13
CA LEU A 446 3.68 23.19 9.04
C LEU A 446 5.05 22.67 8.62
N ILE A 447 5.93 22.39 9.57
CA ILE A 447 7.27 21.86 9.31
C ILE A 447 7.19 20.49 8.62
N VAL A 448 6.36 19.59 9.15
CA VAL A 448 6.15 18.23 8.62
C VAL A 448 5.58 18.26 7.21
N ASN A 449 4.56 19.08 6.96
CA ASN A 449 3.98 19.24 5.62
C ASN A 449 5.00 19.84 4.64
N GLY A 450 5.83 20.77 5.08
CA GLY A 450 6.96 21.31 4.31
C GLY A 450 7.99 20.25 3.96
N PHE A 451 8.35 19.39 4.91
CA PHE A 451 9.28 18.28 4.76
C PHE A 451 8.75 17.21 3.78
N ALA A 452 7.46 16.88 3.86
CA ALA A 452 6.79 15.89 3.01
C ALA A 452 6.42 16.42 1.60
N LYS A 453 6.44 17.74 1.38
CA LYS A 453 5.90 18.42 0.18
C LYS A 453 6.35 17.82 -1.15
N ARG A 454 7.61 17.39 -1.26
CA ARG A 454 8.16 16.82 -2.50
C ARG A 454 7.45 15.52 -2.88
N VAL A 455 7.13 14.69 -1.89
CA VAL A 455 6.42 13.42 -2.10
C VAL A 455 4.93 13.67 -2.34
N LEU A 456 4.30 14.54 -1.55
CA LEU A 456 2.87 14.83 -1.67
C LEU A 456 2.48 15.41 -3.03
N LYS A 457 3.39 16.12 -3.71
CA LYS A 457 3.18 16.64 -5.07
C LYS A 457 3.05 15.54 -6.14
N GLU A 458 3.52 14.32 -5.87
CA GLU A 458 3.40 13.20 -6.79
C GLU A 458 2.02 12.51 -6.72
N LEU A 459 1.24 12.81 -5.68
CA LEU A 459 -0.14 12.34 -5.55
C LEU A 459 -1.11 13.17 -6.39
N PRO A 460 -2.21 12.60 -6.88
CA PRO A 460 -3.36 13.36 -7.33
C PRO A 460 -3.83 14.35 -6.26
N MET A 461 -4.37 15.51 -6.67
CA MET A 461 -4.61 16.64 -5.76
C MET A 461 -5.53 16.28 -4.57
N GLU A 462 -6.60 15.54 -4.82
CA GLU A 462 -7.56 15.12 -3.80
C GLU A 462 -6.89 14.27 -2.72
N PHE A 463 -6.04 13.35 -3.14
CA PHE A 463 -5.30 12.44 -2.25
C PHE A 463 -4.13 13.13 -1.55
N ALA A 464 -3.53 14.13 -2.19
CA ALA A 464 -2.52 14.97 -1.54
C ALA A 464 -3.10 15.73 -0.33
N VAL A 465 -4.32 16.27 -0.46
CA VAL A 465 -5.04 16.95 0.63
C VAL A 465 -5.37 15.96 1.76
N GLU A 466 -5.85 14.75 1.42
CA GLU A 466 -6.11 13.71 2.41
C GLU A 466 -4.82 13.30 3.15
N ALA A 467 -3.75 13.03 2.42
CA ALA A 467 -2.45 12.68 2.99
C ALA A 467 -1.89 13.79 3.91
N GLN A 468 -2.05 15.06 3.55
CA GLN A 468 -1.66 16.19 4.40
C GLN A 468 -2.44 16.22 5.73
N LYS A 469 -3.74 15.98 5.68
CA LYS A 469 -4.58 15.89 6.89
C LYS A 469 -4.17 14.71 7.77
N LEU A 470 -3.91 13.55 7.17
CA LEU A 470 -3.48 12.35 7.89
C LEU A 470 -2.14 12.55 8.60
N LEU A 471 -1.18 13.20 7.96
CA LEU A 471 0.12 13.54 8.57
C LEU A 471 -0.05 14.46 9.76
N GLY A 472 -0.96 15.45 9.69
CA GLY A 472 -1.28 16.34 10.82
C GLY A 472 -1.91 15.59 11.98
N VAL A 473 -2.99 14.84 11.74
CA VAL A 473 -3.73 14.09 12.77
C VAL A 473 -2.84 13.02 13.42
N SER A 474 -1.98 12.34 12.66
CA SER A 474 -1.09 11.30 13.21
C SER A 474 0.00 11.85 14.14
N LEU A 475 0.19 13.17 14.21
CA LEU A 475 1.14 13.85 15.07
C LEU A 475 0.49 14.57 16.26
N GLU A 476 -0.84 14.59 16.33
CA GLU A 476 -1.55 15.20 17.47
C GLU A 476 -1.10 14.54 18.79
N GLY A 477 -0.76 15.35 19.78
CA GLY A 477 -0.24 14.91 21.08
C GLY A 477 1.23 14.45 21.09
N SER A 478 1.98 14.61 19.98
CA SER A 478 3.42 14.29 19.95
C SER A 478 4.32 15.44 20.44
N VAL A 479 3.73 16.61 20.71
CA VAL A 479 4.39 17.81 21.24
C VAL A 479 3.96 17.97 22.69
N GLY A 480 4.66 17.32 23.61
CA GLY A 480 4.44 17.41 25.06
C GLY A 480 5.76 17.40 25.78
#